data_074b61ab964ea58e07987ba63e39fe55
#
_entry.id   074b61ab964ea58e07987ba63e39fe55
#
_cell.length_a   1.000
_cell.length_b   1.000
_cell.length_c   1.000
_cell.angle_alpha   90.00
_cell.angle_beta   90.00
_cell.angle_gamma   90.00
#
_symmetry.space_group_name_H-M   'P 1'
#
loop_
_entity.id
_entity.type
_entity.pdbx_description
1 polymer ?
#
loop_
_entity_poly.entity_id
_entity_poly.type
_entity_poly.pdbx_seq_one_letter_code
_entity_poly.pdbx_strand_id
1 'polypeptide(L)'
;MLPFWRNGQRHRGKADALTDFFAQIPRNGQSATTTLVFHAVRQLPYLSTGDRSIEGILARRAGSCSSKHILLVALLNKMGIKAVVELVLGDFATPLREAHNLPAAFMLAAHEGIRDIHTIARAQIDADSIVMDATWHDPVKPFGFRVNDTWAGTGDTRIAVDVERMLGPSDDPAADKAKIIASWPAEEQARRRRFLEMINDWVAGLSAQPASARL
;
A
#
# COMPACT_ATOMS: atom_id res chain seq x y z
N MET A 1 -49.37 14.50 17.85
CA MET A 1 -48.40 15.02 16.85
C MET A 1 -47.02 14.88 17.42
N LEU A 2 -46.25 13.85 17.03
CA LEU A 2 -44.87 13.65 17.46
C LEU A 2 -43.94 14.10 16.31
N PRO A 3 -42.83 14.81 16.59
CA PRO A 3 -41.95 15.31 15.52
C PRO A 3 -41.07 14.16 14.99
N PHE A 4 -41.10 14.01 13.66
CA PHE A 4 -40.24 13.16 12.86
C PHE A 4 -38.78 13.67 12.99
N TRP A 5 -37.91 12.95 13.70
CA TRP A 5 -36.47 13.11 13.60
C TRP A 5 -36.00 12.44 12.30
N ARG A 6 -35.74 13.23 11.27
CA ARG A 6 -35.00 12.79 10.09
C ARG A 6 -33.56 12.56 10.51
N ASN A 7 -33.16 11.29 10.58
CA ASN A 7 -31.76 10.87 10.61
C ASN A 7 -31.11 11.26 9.28
N GLY A 8 -30.50 12.45 9.23
CA GLY A 8 -29.65 12.89 8.14
C GLY A 8 -28.28 12.24 8.23
N GLN A 9 -28.15 11.00 7.84
CA GLN A 9 -26.84 10.44 7.48
C GLN A 9 -26.41 11.17 6.19
N ARG A 10 -25.60 12.23 6.37
CA ARG A 10 -24.87 12.82 5.25
C ARG A 10 -23.91 11.76 4.75
N HIS A 11 -24.05 11.33 3.51
CA HIS A 11 -23.01 10.61 2.79
C HIS A 11 -21.78 11.53 2.76
N ARG A 12 -20.78 11.24 3.59
CA ARG A 12 -19.47 11.91 3.51
C ARG A 12 -18.85 11.53 2.17
N GLY A 13 -18.64 12.50 1.31
CA GLY A 13 -18.01 12.31 0.01
C GLY A 13 -16.52 12.02 0.13
N LYS A 14 -15.90 11.54 -0.93
CA LYS A 14 -14.47 11.24 -1.07
C LYS A 14 -13.56 12.36 -0.55
N ALA A 15 -13.89 13.62 -0.89
CA ALA A 15 -13.13 14.80 -0.47
C ALA A 15 -13.13 15.00 1.05
N ASP A 16 -14.23 14.65 1.72
CA ASP A 16 -14.33 14.80 3.18
C ASP A 16 -13.47 13.78 3.91
N ALA A 17 -13.53 12.49 3.54
CA ALA A 17 -12.75 11.43 4.17
C ALA A 17 -11.23 11.65 4.02
N LEU A 18 -10.77 12.05 2.82
CA LEU A 18 -9.36 12.37 2.57
C LEU A 18 -8.92 13.59 3.40
N THR A 19 -9.77 14.61 3.49
CA THR A 19 -9.50 15.82 4.26
C THR A 19 -9.44 15.52 5.76
N ASP A 20 -10.38 14.71 6.26
CA ASP A 20 -10.40 14.27 7.66
C ASP A 20 -9.16 13.46 8.02
N PHE A 21 -8.73 12.55 7.15
CA PHE A 21 -7.49 11.78 7.36
C PHE A 21 -6.25 12.70 7.36
N PHE A 22 -6.16 13.61 6.38
CA PHE A 22 -5.05 14.56 6.30
C PHE A 22 -4.99 15.49 7.50
N ALA A 23 -6.13 15.90 8.05
CA ALA A 23 -6.20 16.76 9.22
C ALA A 23 -5.65 16.10 10.51
N GLN A 24 -5.60 14.77 10.56
CA GLN A 24 -5.04 14.02 11.69
C GLN A 24 -3.50 13.94 11.65
N ILE A 25 -2.87 14.31 10.53
CA ILE A 25 -1.42 14.25 10.36
C ILE A 25 -0.82 15.59 10.85
N PRO A 26 0.15 15.58 11.78
CA PRO A 26 0.83 16.80 12.22
C PRO A 26 1.48 17.55 11.06
N ARG A 27 1.52 18.89 11.13
CA ARG A 27 2.08 19.75 10.08
C ARG A 27 3.25 20.54 10.61
N ASN A 28 4.46 20.20 10.17
CA ASN A 28 5.71 20.80 10.65
C ASN A 28 6.60 21.25 9.48
N GLY A 29 6.08 22.14 8.61
CA GLY A 29 6.73 22.49 7.34
C GLY A 29 6.51 21.41 6.25
N GLN A 30 6.84 21.72 4.99
CA GLN A 30 6.48 20.85 3.87
C GLN A 30 7.23 19.50 3.90
N SER A 31 8.55 19.50 4.08
CA SER A 31 9.36 18.28 4.09
C SER A 31 8.98 17.34 5.25
N ALA A 32 8.89 17.88 6.47
CA ALA A 32 8.46 17.09 7.64
C ALA A 32 7.04 16.55 7.47
N THR A 33 6.12 17.35 6.90
CA THR A 33 4.74 16.90 6.63
C THR A 33 4.72 15.79 5.57
N THR A 34 5.56 15.87 4.53
CA THR A 34 5.68 14.82 3.50
C THR A 34 6.09 13.49 4.12
N THR A 35 7.09 13.50 4.99
CA THR A 35 7.54 12.33 5.74
C THR A 35 6.42 11.74 6.61
N LEU A 36 5.70 12.59 7.34
CA LEU A 36 4.58 12.16 8.18
C LEU A 36 3.42 11.59 7.37
N VAL A 37 3.10 12.17 6.22
CA VAL A 37 2.08 11.64 5.28
C VAL A 37 2.48 10.27 4.77
N PHE A 38 3.73 10.10 4.34
CA PHE A 38 4.25 8.80 3.92
C PHE A 38 4.09 7.75 5.01
N HIS A 39 4.56 8.04 6.23
CA HIS A 39 4.47 7.10 7.34
C HIS A 39 3.04 6.82 7.77
N ALA A 40 2.14 7.82 7.74
CA ALA A 40 0.72 7.61 8.05
C ALA A 40 0.06 6.61 7.08
N VAL A 41 0.37 6.71 5.78
CA VAL A 41 -0.12 5.75 4.78
C VAL A 41 0.58 4.40 4.92
N ARG A 42 1.90 4.40 5.14
CA ARG A 42 2.69 3.18 5.30
C ARG A 42 2.21 2.33 6.49
N GLN A 43 1.81 2.97 7.59
CA GLN A 43 1.34 2.29 8.81
C GLN A 43 -0.05 1.65 8.66
N LEU A 44 -0.80 1.96 7.62
CA LEU A 44 -2.04 1.21 7.37
C LEU A 44 -1.70 -0.27 7.11
N PRO A 45 -2.32 -1.24 7.80
CA PRO A 45 -2.08 -2.65 7.56
C PRO A 45 -2.30 -3.04 6.10
N TYR A 46 -1.49 -3.99 5.62
CA TYR A 46 -1.69 -4.53 4.28
C TYR A 46 -2.97 -5.36 4.23
N LEU A 47 -3.83 -5.09 3.24
CA LEU A 47 -5.04 -5.86 2.97
C LEU A 47 -5.44 -5.72 1.49
N SER A 48 -5.43 -6.83 0.75
CA SER A 48 -5.84 -6.89 -0.64
C SER A 48 -7.28 -7.40 -0.77
N THR A 49 -8.25 -6.49 -0.96
CA THR A 49 -9.69 -6.82 -1.07
C THR A 49 -10.24 -6.64 -2.49
N GLY A 50 -9.44 -6.14 -3.43
CA GLY A 50 -9.93 -5.73 -4.74
C GLY A 50 -10.48 -4.30 -4.78
N ASP A 51 -11.00 -3.75 -3.69
CA ASP A 51 -11.37 -2.34 -3.59
C ASP A 51 -10.14 -1.45 -3.39
N ARG A 52 -9.93 -0.54 -4.33
CA ARG A 52 -8.78 0.38 -4.36
C ARG A 52 -9.18 1.84 -4.14
N SER A 53 -10.45 2.08 -3.78
CA SER A 53 -10.95 3.43 -3.54
C SER A 53 -10.34 4.05 -2.28
N ILE A 54 -10.21 5.38 -2.28
CA ILE A 54 -9.75 6.15 -1.11
C ILE A 54 -10.74 5.97 0.05
N GLU A 55 -12.03 5.99 -0.22
CA GLU A 55 -13.07 5.76 0.78
C GLU A 55 -12.93 4.38 1.43
N GLY A 56 -12.71 3.36 0.61
CA GLY A 56 -12.56 1.99 1.08
C GLY A 56 -11.35 1.79 1.97
N ILE A 57 -10.17 2.30 1.61
CA ILE A 57 -8.97 2.19 2.45
C ILE A 57 -9.11 2.97 3.75
N LEU A 58 -9.70 4.17 3.72
CA LEU A 58 -9.89 4.99 4.91
C LEU A 58 -10.94 4.39 5.87
N ALA A 59 -12.04 3.84 5.33
CA ALA A 59 -13.07 3.17 6.13
C ALA A 59 -12.53 1.91 6.82
N ARG A 60 -11.75 1.08 6.11
CA ARG A 60 -11.15 -0.15 6.67
C ARG A 60 -9.88 0.11 7.47
N ARG A 61 -9.26 1.27 7.32
CA ARG A 61 -7.93 1.61 7.84
C ARG A 61 -6.88 0.54 7.47
N ALA A 62 -7.03 -0.05 6.29
CA ALA A 62 -6.14 -1.08 5.74
C ALA A 62 -6.24 -1.08 4.21
N GLY A 63 -5.16 -1.45 3.50
CA GLY A 63 -5.19 -1.46 2.05
C GLY A 63 -4.02 -2.20 1.40
N SER A 64 -4.23 -2.56 0.13
CA SER A 64 -3.18 -3.14 -0.73
C SER A 64 -2.15 -2.09 -1.16
N CYS A 65 -1.06 -2.52 -1.80
CA CYS A 65 -0.10 -1.60 -2.42
C CYS A 65 -0.83 -0.56 -3.29
N SER A 66 -1.76 -0.97 -4.15
CA SER A 66 -2.47 -0.04 -5.05
C SER A 66 -3.29 1.00 -4.28
N SER A 67 -4.13 0.59 -3.33
CA SER A 67 -4.96 1.54 -2.58
C SER A 67 -4.14 2.48 -1.70
N LYS A 68 -3.04 1.99 -1.10
CA LYS A 68 -2.12 2.81 -0.29
C LYS A 68 -1.39 3.85 -1.15
N HIS A 69 -0.90 3.48 -2.33
CA HIS A 69 -0.21 4.44 -3.21
C HIS A 69 -1.17 5.42 -3.89
N ILE A 70 -2.39 5.01 -4.22
CA ILE A 70 -3.45 5.95 -4.66
C ILE A 70 -3.75 6.98 -3.56
N LEU A 71 -3.89 6.55 -2.31
CA LEU A 71 -4.09 7.44 -1.16
C LEU A 71 -2.88 8.37 -0.96
N LEU A 72 -1.66 7.83 -1.01
CA LEU A 72 -0.42 8.61 -0.85
C LEU A 72 -0.33 9.71 -1.92
N VAL A 73 -0.52 9.36 -3.19
CA VAL A 73 -0.51 10.32 -4.31
C VAL A 73 -1.58 11.40 -4.12
N ALA A 74 -2.80 11.04 -3.70
CA ALA A 74 -3.86 12.02 -3.45
C ALA A 74 -3.50 13.00 -2.32
N LEU A 75 -2.85 12.52 -1.25
CA LEU A 75 -2.39 13.36 -0.14
C LEU A 75 -1.24 14.28 -0.56
N LEU A 76 -0.26 13.78 -1.31
CA LEU A 76 0.85 14.58 -1.82
C LEU A 76 0.37 15.67 -2.77
N ASN A 77 -0.52 15.34 -3.70
CA ASN A 77 -1.12 16.31 -4.62
C ASN A 77 -1.95 17.36 -3.86
N LYS A 78 -2.65 16.98 -2.78
CA LYS A 78 -3.34 17.93 -1.89
C LYS A 78 -2.39 18.90 -1.19
N MET A 79 -1.13 18.51 -0.98
CA MET A 79 -0.06 19.36 -0.45
C MET A 79 0.61 20.24 -1.52
N GLY A 80 0.22 20.13 -2.80
CA GLY A 80 0.87 20.81 -3.92
C GLY A 80 2.15 20.10 -4.42
N ILE A 81 2.44 18.88 -3.94
CA ILE A 81 3.56 18.06 -4.41
C ILE A 81 3.07 17.24 -5.59
N LYS A 82 3.66 17.46 -6.78
CA LYS A 82 3.31 16.67 -7.97
C LYS A 82 3.68 15.21 -7.76
N ALA A 83 2.68 14.34 -7.74
CA ALA A 83 2.88 12.91 -7.58
C ALA A 83 1.97 12.11 -8.51
N VAL A 84 2.44 10.95 -8.95
CA VAL A 84 1.72 9.99 -9.81
C VAL A 84 1.85 8.58 -9.25
N VAL A 85 0.89 7.72 -9.58
CA VAL A 85 0.98 6.29 -9.35
C VAL A 85 1.74 5.66 -10.51
N GLU A 86 2.72 4.81 -10.22
CA GLU A 86 3.42 4.02 -11.23
C GLU A 86 3.20 2.53 -11.00
N LEU A 87 3.16 1.80 -12.10
CA LEU A 87 3.10 0.34 -12.11
C LEU A 87 4.50 -0.25 -12.30
N VAL A 88 4.74 -1.35 -11.63
CA VAL A 88 5.99 -2.10 -11.66
C VAL A 88 5.67 -3.57 -11.85
N LEU A 89 6.24 -4.18 -12.88
CA LEU A 89 6.30 -5.63 -12.98
C LEU A 89 7.43 -6.14 -12.09
N GLY A 90 7.14 -7.04 -11.19
CA GLY A 90 8.15 -7.59 -10.30
C GLY A 90 7.73 -8.90 -9.63
N ASP A 91 8.62 -9.46 -8.85
CA ASP A 91 8.45 -10.72 -8.15
C ASP A 91 8.61 -10.54 -6.63
N PHE A 92 7.70 -11.11 -5.85
CA PHE A 92 7.82 -11.19 -4.39
C PHE A 92 8.72 -12.33 -3.91
N ALA A 93 9.11 -13.26 -4.79
CA ALA A 93 9.84 -14.47 -4.40
C ALA A 93 11.19 -14.15 -3.73
N THR A 94 12.00 -13.25 -4.30
CA THR A 94 13.29 -12.87 -3.71
C THR A 94 13.13 -12.17 -2.36
N PRO A 95 12.29 -11.13 -2.21
CA PRO A 95 12.02 -10.54 -0.89
C PRO A 95 11.55 -11.54 0.15
N LEU A 96 10.76 -12.55 -0.23
CA LEU A 96 10.32 -13.60 0.69
C LEU A 96 11.42 -14.59 1.05
N ARG A 97 12.34 -14.90 0.14
CA ARG A 97 13.55 -15.73 0.47
C ARG A 97 14.51 -15.00 1.38
N GLU A 98 14.57 -13.68 1.33
CA GLU A 98 15.34 -12.84 2.26
C GLU A 98 14.68 -12.73 3.64
N ALA A 99 13.36 -12.94 3.70
CA ALA A 99 12.58 -12.90 4.93
C ALA A 99 12.87 -14.13 5.82
N HIS A 100 12.54 -14.04 7.10
CA HIS A 100 12.79 -15.09 8.08
C HIS A 100 11.60 -15.29 9.00
N ASN A 101 11.55 -16.44 9.67
CA ASN A 101 10.46 -16.80 10.59
C ASN A 101 9.06 -16.76 9.95
N LEU A 102 8.99 -16.97 8.63
CA LEU A 102 7.73 -17.08 7.90
C LEU A 102 7.16 -18.49 7.96
N PRO A 103 5.83 -18.67 7.91
CA PRO A 103 5.21 -19.97 7.70
C PRO A 103 5.77 -20.67 6.46
N ALA A 104 5.88 -22.00 6.49
CA ALA A 104 6.45 -22.80 5.39
C ALA A 104 5.75 -22.56 4.03
N ALA A 105 4.46 -22.23 4.04
CA ALA A 105 3.70 -21.90 2.84
C ALA A 105 4.27 -20.71 2.06
N PHE A 106 4.86 -19.70 2.74
CA PHE A 106 5.53 -18.58 2.08
C PHE A 106 6.79 -19.01 1.36
N MET A 107 7.56 -19.91 1.95
CA MET A 107 8.79 -20.42 1.36
C MET A 107 8.48 -21.26 0.12
N LEU A 108 7.40 -22.07 0.16
CA LEU A 108 6.93 -22.81 -1.00
C LEU A 108 6.50 -21.87 -2.12
N ALA A 109 5.69 -20.86 -1.81
CA ALA A 109 5.27 -19.85 -2.79
C ALA A 109 6.49 -19.10 -3.39
N ALA A 110 7.48 -18.74 -2.56
CA ALA A 110 8.71 -18.10 -3.03
C ALA A 110 9.54 -19.01 -3.96
N HIS A 111 9.48 -20.33 -3.78
CA HIS A 111 10.13 -21.28 -4.69
C HIS A 111 9.44 -21.35 -6.07
N GLU A 112 8.10 -21.27 -6.07
CA GLU A 112 7.30 -21.29 -7.32
C GLU A 112 7.39 -19.99 -8.12
N GLY A 113 7.84 -18.88 -7.50
CA GLY A 113 7.80 -17.54 -8.06
C GLY A 113 6.45 -16.85 -7.88
N ILE A 114 6.47 -15.56 -7.54
CA ILE A 114 5.26 -14.77 -7.26
C ILE A 114 5.31 -13.46 -8.02
N ARG A 115 5.03 -13.56 -9.31
CA ARG A 115 4.93 -12.37 -10.16
C ARG A 115 3.71 -11.53 -9.81
N ASP A 116 3.88 -10.21 -9.73
CA ASP A 116 2.78 -9.27 -9.56
C ASP A 116 3.01 -7.98 -10.35
N ILE A 117 1.94 -7.29 -10.66
CA ILE A 117 1.99 -5.87 -11.01
C ILE A 117 1.90 -5.09 -9.71
N HIS A 118 3.05 -4.65 -9.24
CA HIS A 118 3.15 -3.84 -8.04
C HIS A 118 2.84 -2.38 -8.34
N THR A 119 2.50 -1.63 -7.33
CA THR A 119 2.16 -0.21 -7.44
C THR A 119 3.03 0.59 -6.49
N ILE A 120 3.61 1.66 -6.96
CA ILE A 120 4.39 2.63 -6.18
C ILE A 120 3.87 4.05 -6.43
N ALA A 121 4.30 5.01 -5.63
CA ALA A 121 4.16 6.42 -5.94
C ALA A 121 5.49 7.00 -6.44
N ARG A 122 5.43 7.92 -7.41
CA ARG A 122 6.55 8.79 -7.77
C ARG A 122 6.16 10.21 -7.47
N ALA A 123 6.99 10.93 -6.71
CA ALA A 123 6.74 12.30 -6.30
C ALA A 123 7.90 13.21 -6.66
N GLN A 124 7.58 14.45 -7.07
CA GLN A 124 8.56 15.50 -7.27
C GLN A 124 8.71 16.25 -5.94
N ILE A 125 9.80 15.99 -5.23
CA ILE A 125 10.11 16.64 -3.95
C ILE A 125 11.36 17.50 -4.17
N ASP A 126 11.21 18.81 -4.03
CA ASP A 126 12.22 19.80 -4.41
C ASP A 126 12.67 19.61 -5.87
N ALA A 127 13.95 19.33 -6.11
CA ALA A 127 14.49 19.08 -7.44
C ALA A 127 14.47 17.59 -7.84
N ASP A 128 14.15 16.69 -6.92
CA ASP A 128 14.30 15.24 -7.09
C ASP A 128 12.98 14.55 -7.43
N SER A 129 13.06 13.54 -8.30
CA SER A 129 11.98 12.62 -8.60
C SER A 129 12.16 11.36 -7.76
N ILE A 130 11.37 11.21 -6.70
CA ILE A 130 11.55 10.19 -5.66
C ILE A 130 10.54 9.06 -5.82
N VAL A 131 11.02 7.81 -5.76
CA VAL A 131 10.21 6.60 -5.64
C VAL A 131 9.78 6.39 -4.20
N MET A 132 8.48 6.21 -3.98
CA MET A 132 7.90 6.00 -2.66
C MET A 132 7.09 4.72 -2.62
N ASP A 133 7.54 3.73 -1.85
CA ASP A 133 6.81 2.48 -1.61
C ASP A 133 6.37 2.40 -0.14
N ALA A 134 5.08 2.60 0.07
CA ALA A 134 4.40 2.58 1.37
C ALA A 134 3.71 1.23 1.67
N THR A 135 4.09 0.14 1.02
CA THR A 135 3.37 -1.14 1.08
C THR A 135 3.36 -1.74 2.48
N TRP A 136 4.51 -1.89 3.11
CA TRP A 136 4.63 -2.65 4.34
C TRP A 136 4.60 -1.78 5.60
N HIS A 137 3.83 -2.21 6.59
CA HIS A 137 3.70 -1.58 7.92
C HIS A 137 4.61 -2.28 8.96
N ASP A 138 4.86 -1.64 10.12
CA ASP A 138 5.87 -2.09 11.08
C ASP A 138 5.72 -3.52 11.59
N PRO A 139 4.53 -4.07 11.87
CA PRO A 139 4.38 -5.45 12.34
C PRO A 139 5.03 -6.54 11.48
N VAL A 140 5.28 -6.30 10.17
CA VAL A 140 5.98 -7.27 9.32
C VAL A 140 7.50 -7.08 9.30
N LYS A 141 8.03 -6.01 9.90
CA LYS A 141 9.47 -5.73 9.96
C LYS A 141 10.31 -6.83 10.64
N PRO A 142 9.86 -7.43 11.79
CA PRO A 142 10.63 -8.51 12.44
C PRO A 142 10.81 -9.76 11.59
N PHE A 143 10.07 -9.87 10.48
CA PHE A 143 10.17 -10.98 9.53
C PHE A 143 11.06 -10.68 8.33
N GLY A 144 11.73 -9.52 8.29
CA GLY A 144 12.66 -9.15 7.21
C GLY A 144 12.01 -8.51 5.98
N PHE A 145 10.72 -8.16 6.04
CA PHE A 145 10.08 -7.42 4.94
C PHE A 145 10.74 -6.06 4.73
N ARG A 146 10.76 -5.59 3.48
CA ARG A 146 11.34 -4.29 3.07
C ARG A 146 10.47 -3.12 3.55
N VAL A 147 10.41 -2.91 4.86
CA VAL A 147 9.66 -1.83 5.50
C VAL A 147 10.49 -0.55 5.44
N ASN A 148 9.92 0.53 4.90
CA ASN A 148 10.57 1.83 4.75
C ASN A 148 10.31 2.73 5.96
N ASP A 149 10.55 2.22 7.18
CA ASP A 149 10.24 2.89 8.45
C ASP A 149 11.19 4.03 8.81
N THR A 150 12.37 4.06 8.21
CA THR A 150 13.42 5.08 8.44
C THR A 150 13.48 6.15 7.35
N TRP A 151 12.56 6.13 6.36
CA TRP A 151 12.58 7.15 5.30
C TRP A 151 12.33 8.54 5.89
N ALA A 152 13.26 9.47 5.61
CA ALA A 152 13.30 10.81 6.22
C ALA A 152 12.93 11.94 5.25
N GLY A 153 12.31 11.64 4.12
CA GLY A 153 11.83 12.64 3.16
C GLY A 153 12.73 12.86 1.95
N THR A 154 13.86 12.17 1.87
CA THR A 154 14.82 12.28 0.76
C THR A 154 15.26 10.91 0.26
N GLY A 155 15.61 10.83 -1.03
CA GLY A 155 16.03 9.59 -1.68
C GLY A 155 14.90 8.58 -1.88
N ASP A 156 15.13 7.61 -2.74
CA ASP A 156 14.18 6.55 -3.05
C ASP A 156 13.97 5.60 -1.86
N THR A 157 12.75 5.14 -1.69
CA THR A 157 12.45 4.02 -0.80
C THR A 157 12.75 2.69 -1.48
N ARG A 158 12.95 1.62 -0.69
CA ARG A 158 13.06 0.26 -1.24
C ARG A 158 11.71 -0.21 -1.73
N ILE A 159 11.66 -0.76 -2.96
CA ILE A 159 10.44 -1.34 -3.53
C ILE A 159 10.19 -2.73 -2.92
N ALA A 160 8.93 -3.03 -2.62
CA ALA A 160 8.51 -4.26 -1.93
C ALA A 160 8.75 -5.54 -2.75
N VAL A 161 8.88 -5.42 -4.06
CA VAL A 161 9.17 -6.51 -5.01
C VAL A 161 10.58 -6.38 -5.58
N ASP A 162 11.13 -7.47 -6.10
CA ASP A 162 12.23 -7.38 -7.05
C ASP A 162 11.71 -6.90 -8.40
N VAL A 163 12.24 -5.77 -8.86
CA VAL A 163 11.77 -5.09 -10.06
C VAL A 163 12.31 -5.79 -11.30
N GLU A 164 11.39 -6.36 -12.11
CA GLU A 164 11.72 -6.83 -13.44
C GLU A 164 11.68 -5.70 -14.47
N ARG A 165 10.65 -4.84 -14.36
CA ARG A 165 10.47 -3.71 -15.27
C ARG A 165 9.57 -2.63 -14.67
N MET A 166 9.99 -1.37 -14.80
CA MET A 166 9.13 -0.21 -14.59
C MET A 166 8.16 -0.09 -15.77
N LEU A 167 6.85 -0.03 -15.49
CA LEU A 167 5.81 0.09 -16.51
C LEU A 167 5.38 1.55 -16.72
N GLY A 168 5.75 2.42 -15.79
CA GLY A 168 5.50 3.85 -15.83
C GLY A 168 4.19 4.28 -15.16
N PRO A 169 3.82 5.57 -15.31
CA PRO A 169 2.65 6.15 -14.68
C PRO A 169 1.34 5.55 -15.22
N SER A 170 0.34 5.51 -14.35
CA SER A 170 -1.01 5.02 -14.69
C SER A 170 -2.06 5.94 -14.06
N ASP A 171 -3.01 6.37 -14.88
CA ASP A 171 -4.16 7.16 -14.43
C ASP A 171 -5.27 6.27 -13.85
N ASP A 172 -5.35 5.01 -14.29
CA ASP A 172 -6.22 3.98 -13.71
C ASP A 172 -5.43 2.71 -13.36
N PRO A 173 -4.69 2.73 -12.23
CA PRO A 173 -3.86 1.60 -11.81
C PRO A 173 -4.67 0.30 -11.61
N ALA A 174 -5.97 0.40 -11.33
CA ALA A 174 -6.83 -0.76 -11.14
C ALA A 174 -7.11 -1.46 -12.47
N ALA A 175 -7.54 -0.70 -13.48
CA ALA A 175 -7.86 -1.23 -14.81
C ALA A 175 -6.60 -1.72 -15.53
N ASP A 176 -5.50 -0.94 -15.51
CA ASP A 176 -4.26 -1.29 -16.18
C ASP A 176 -3.65 -2.58 -15.59
N LYS A 177 -3.61 -2.65 -14.26
CA LYS A 177 -3.16 -3.87 -13.54
C LYS A 177 -4.02 -5.08 -13.89
N ALA A 178 -5.33 -4.94 -13.90
CA ALA A 178 -6.26 -6.02 -14.23
C ALA A 178 -6.05 -6.50 -15.67
N LYS A 179 -5.89 -5.59 -16.63
CA LYS A 179 -5.64 -5.89 -18.03
C LYS A 179 -4.34 -6.67 -18.22
N ILE A 180 -3.26 -6.25 -17.58
CA ILE A 180 -1.96 -6.93 -17.68
C ILE A 180 -2.06 -8.33 -17.08
N ILE A 181 -2.62 -8.46 -15.87
CA ILE A 181 -2.73 -9.76 -15.19
C ILE A 181 -3.64 -10.72 -15.97
N ALA A 182 -4.71 -10.22 -16.60
CA ALA A 182 -5.59 -11.05 -17.43
C ALA A 182 -4.89 -11.66 -18.66
N SER A 183 -3.78 -11.07 -19.12
CA SER A 183 -2.98 -11.62 -20.22
C SER A 183 -1.99 -12.71 -19.78
N TRP A 184 -1.84 -12.96 -18.48
CA TRP A 184 -0.92 -13.97 -17.97
C TRP A 184 -1.52 -15.39 -18.07
N PRO A 185 -0.67 -16.43 -18.07
CA PRO A 185 -1.13 -17.80 -17.94
C PRO A 185 -2.02 -17.99 -16.70
N ALA A 186 -3.05 -18.82 -16.82
CA ALA A 186 -4.00 -19.06 -15.73
C ALA A 186 -3.33 -19.55 -14.44
N GLU A 187 -2.24 -20.30 -14.57
CA GLU A 187 -1.45 -20.79 -13.44
C GLU A 187 -0.74 -19.65 -12.69
N GLU A 188 -0.14 -18.70 -13.39
CA GLU A 188 0.47 -17.51 -12.77
C GLU A 188 -0.57 -16.66 -12.05
N GLN A 189 -1.74 -16.45 -12.69
CA GLN A 189 -2.85 -15.76 -12.06
C GLN A 189 -3.32 -16.48 -10.79
N ALA A 190 -3.36 -17.82 -10.81
CA ALA A 190 -3.75 -18.62 -9.64
C ALA A 190 -2.70 -18.54 -8.51
N ARG A 191 -1.38 -18.65 -8.83
CA ARG A 191 -0.29 -18.48 -7.84
C ARG A 191 -0.37 -17.12 -7.17
N ARG A 192 -0.53 -16.06 -7.96
CA ARG A 192 -0.70 -14.71 -7.45
C ARG A 192 -1.89 -14.59 -6.50
N ARG A 193 -3.07 -15.14 -6.86
CA ARG A 193 -4.26 -15.09 -5.98
C ARG A 193 -4.02 -15.80 -4.66
N ARG A 194 -3.49 -17.04 -4.69
CA ARG A 194 -3.14 -17.80 -3.48
C ARG A 194 -2.19 -17.03 -2.57
N PHE A 195 -1.18 -16.39 -3.15
CA PHE A 195 -0.25 -15.55 -2.38
C PHE A 195 -0.96 -14.37 -1.72
N LEU A 196 -1.83 -13.65 -2.43
CA LEU A 196 -2.56 -12.52 -1.86
C LEU A 196 -3.53 -12.93 -0.73
N GLU A 197 -4.15 -14.07 -0.84
CA GLU A 197 -4.97 -14.66 0.23
C GLU A 197 -4.11 -15.00 1.44
N MET A 198 -3.03 -15.74 1.23
CA MET A 198 -2.09 -16.12 2.28
C MET A 198 -1.50 -14.93 3.02
N ILE A 199 -1.06 -13.87 2.33
CA ILE A 199 -0.50 -12.68 2.96
C ILE A 199 -1.56 -11.90 3.74
N ASN A 200 -2.81 -11.83 3.23
CA ASN A 200 -3.92 -11.22 3.95
C ASN A 200 -4.19 -11.91 5.28
N ASP A 201 -4.32 -13.22 5.27
CA ASP A 201 -4.62 -14.03 6.47
C ASP A 201 -3.49 -13.92 7.50
N TRP A 202 -2.25 -13.99 7.03
CA TRP A 202 -1.09 -13.88 7.90
C TRP A 202 -0.97 -12.49 8.54
N VAL A 203 -1.12 -11.40 7.78
CA VAL A 203 -1.07 -10.02 8.29
C VAL A 203 -2.23 -9.76 9.26
N ALA A 204 -3.43 -10.28 8.98
CA ALA A 204 -4.55 -10.19 9.91
C ALA A 204 -4.24 -10.88 11.25
N GLY A 205 -3.61 -12.06 11.21
CA GLY A 205 -3.14 -12.76 12.40
C GLY A 205 -2.12 -11.98 13.22
N LEU A 206 -1.15 -11.29 12.55
CA LEU A 206 -0.18 -10.43 13.24
C LEU A 206 -0.85 -9.24 13.93
N SER A 207 -1.87 -8.66 13.32
CA SER A 207 -2.58 -7.50 13.87
C SER A 207 -3.43 -7.86 15.09
N ALA A 208 -3.88 -9.12 15.19
CA ALA A 208 -4.66 -9.62 16.32
C ALA A 208 -3.80 -9.97 17.56
N GLN A 209 -2.48 -10.15 17.40
CA GLN A 209 -1.59 -10.48 18.51
C GLN A 209 -1.23 -9.22 19.33
N PRO A 210 -1.25 -9.28 20.67
CA PRO A 210 -0.75 -8.19 21.51
C PRO A 210 0.74 -7.94 21.22
N ALA A 211 1.17 -6.68 21.32
CA ALA A 211 2.53 -6.27 21.00
C ALA A 211 3.64 -7.06 21.76
N SER A 212 3.31 -7.58 22.94
CA SER A 212 4.20 -8.41 23.76
C SER A 212 4.39 -9.86 23.27
N ALA A 213 3.61 -10.33 22.30
CA ALA A 213 3.66 -11.69 21.76
C ALA A 213 4.33 -11.76 20.36
N ARG A 214 4.92 -10.66 19.90
CA ARG A 214 5.49 -10.54 18.54
C ARG A 214 7.01 -10.71 18.48
N LEU A 215 7.61 -11.26 19.54
CA LEU A 215 9.05 -11.55 19.62
C LEU A 215 9.33 -13.02 19.38
#